data_12414d27163ab8025fbeb83dec3c3b40
#
_entry.id   12414d27163ab8025fbeb83dec3c3b40
#
_cell.length_a   1.000
_cell.length_b   1.000
_cell.length_c   1.000
_cell.angle_alpha   90.00
_cell.angle_beta   90.00
_cell.angle_gamma   90.00
#
_symmetry.space_group_name_H-M   'P 1'
#
loop_
_entity.id
_entity.type
_entity.pdbx_description
1 polymer ?
#
loop_
_entity_poly.entity_id
_entity_poly.type
_entity_poly.pdbx_seq_one_letter_code
_entity_poly.pdbx_strand_id
1 'polypeptide(L)'
;MNIEQIIDGILAREQGYSNNPSDAGGETNWGITVTTARRNGYLGAMRNLPRDQARAIYKREYIVAPGFDKIAAIDAQIGAELVDSGVNCGTGRPGPWLQRTLNLLNQQGRLFPDLVVDGKIGPATVAALRAVIAKRGPDGVRVILRSLNGLQVVHYIGITEGRAQNEDFFFGWLLNRVEMA
;
A
#
# COMPACT_ATOMS: atom_id res chain seq x y z
N MET A 1 11.33 -0.04 7.42
CA MET A 1 10.44 -1.20 7.77
C MET A 1 10.43 -2.15 6.59
N ASN A 2 10.39 -3.47 6.77
CA ASN A 2 10.23 -4.40 5.65
C ASN A 2 8.77 -4.90 5.55
N ILE A 3 8.40 -5.48 4.39
CA ILE A 3 7.03 -5.93 4.12
C ILE A 3 6.51 -6.94 5.14
N GLU A 4 7.35 -7.85 5.60
CA GLU A 4 6.96 -8.87 6.58
C GLU A 4 6.64 -8.22 7.95
N GLN A 5 7.42 -7.21 8.35
CA GLN A 5 7.14 -6.41 9.57
C GLN A 5 5.84 -5.61 9.45
N ILE A 6 5.51 -5.10 8.25
CA ILE A 6 4.24 -4.41 8.01
C ILE A 6 3.07 -5.38 8.23
N ILE A 7 3.11 -6.57 7.64
CA ILE A 7 2.05 -7.58 7.80
C ILE A 7 1.92 -8.00 9.27
N ASP A 8 3.04 -8.25 9.96
CA ASP A 8 3.01 -8.62 11.38
C ASP A 8 2.43 -7.51 12.25
N GLY A 9 2.77 -6.25 11.95
CA GLY A 9 2.20 -5.09 12.63
C GLY A 9 0.69 -4.95 12.42
N ILE A 10 0.19 -5.25 11.20
CA ILE A 10 -1.26 -5.27 10.92
C ILE A 10 -1.92 -6.35 11.75
N LEU A 11 -1.44 -7.59 11.66
CA LEU A 11 -1.99 -8.73 12.39
C LEU A 11 -1.93 -8.55 13.91
N ALA A 12 -0.96 -7.80 14.43
CA ALA A 12 -0.89 -7.48 15.84
C ALA A 12 -1.94 -6.45 16.28
N ARG A 13 -2.27 -5.48 15.42
CA ARG A 13 -3.29 -4.45 15.69
C ARG A 13 -4.71 -4.95 15.49
N GLU A 14 -4.94 -5.72 14.45
CA GLU A 14 -6.24 -6.22 14.02
C GLU A 14 -6.61 -7.57 14.69
N GLN A 15 -6.12 -7.81 15.91
CA GLN A 15 -6.42 -9.05 16.64
C GLN A 15 -7.89 -9.10 17.07
N GLY A 16 -8.47 -10.29 16.90
CA GLY A 16 -9.77 -10.63 17.44
C GLY A 16 -10.83 -10.88 16.39
N TYR A 17 -11.76 -11.75 16.80
CA TYR A 17 -12.98 -12.04 16.08
C TYR A 17 -14.04 -11.02 16.46
N SER A 18 -14.71 -10.46 15.47
CA SER A 18 -15.88 -9.60 15.64
C SER A 18 -17.03 -10.10 14.76
N ASN A 19 -18.25 -10.06 15.32
CA ASN A 19 -19.49 -10.30 14.59
C ASN A 19 -20.52 -9.27 15.06
N ASN A 20 -20.32 -8.02 14.65
CA ASN A 20 -21.25 -6.94 14.98
C ASN A 20 -22.35 -6.88 13.90
N PRO A 21 -23.63 -7.11 14.23
CA PRO A 21 -24.74 -7.04 13.28
C PRO A 21 -24.88 -5.67 12.57
N SER A 22 -24.34 -4.61 13.18
CA SER A 22 -24.34 -3.26 12.60
C SER A 22 -23.19 -3.02 11.62
N ASP A 23 -22.26 -3.97 11.48
CA ASP A 23 -21.15 -3.87 10.54
C ASP A 23 -21.55 -4.49 9.20
N ALA A 24 -21.61 -3.66 8.16
CA ALA A 24 -21.91 -4.11 6.80
C ALA A 24 -20.90 -5.14 6.25
N GLY A 25 -19.72 -5.27 6.84
CA GLY A 25 -18.69 -6.25 6.50
C GLY A 25 -18.97 -7.67 7.03
N GLY A 26 -19.94 -7.83 7.95
CA GLY A 26 -20.26 -9.11 8.59
C GLY A 26 -19.14 -9.60 9.54
N GLU A 27 -19.03 -10.93 9.70
CA GLU A 27 -17.96 -11.51 10.53
C GLU A 27 -16.58 -11.12 10.07
N THR A 28 -15.73 -10.72 11.01
CA THR A 28 -14.31 -10.40 10.77
C THR A 28 -13.42 -11.16 11.75
N ASN A 29 -12.23 -11.50 11.32
CA ASN A 29 -11.14 -11.95 12.19
C ASN A 29 -9.81 -11.50 11.59
N TRP A 30 -8.89 -11.04 12.45
CA TRP A 30 -7.64 -10.44 12.01
C TRP A 30 -7.83 -9.24 11.06
N GLY A 31 -8.94 -8.49 11.18
CA GLY A 31 -9.31 -7.42 10.24
C GLY A 31 -9.77 -7.91 8.85
N ILE A 32 -9.87 -9.22 8.64
CA ILE A 32 -10.32 -9.83 7.38
C ILE A 32 -11.81 -10.14 7.46
N THR A 33 -12.59 -9.60 6.52
CA THR A 33 -14.03 -9.91 6.43
C THR A 33 -14.26 -11.34 5.93
N VAL A 34 -15.41 -11.91 6.27
CA VAL A 34 -15.83 -13.23 5.77
C VAL A 34 -15.81 -13.29 4.24
N THR A 35 -16.24 -12.23 3.57
CA THR A 35 -16.22 -12.12 2.10
C THR A 35 -14.80 -12.23 1.55
N THR A 36 -13.86 -11.51 2.14
CA THR A 36 -12.44 -11.57 1.74
C THR A 36 -11.84 -12.94 2.02
N ALA A 37 -12.14 -13.54 3.18
CA ALA A 37 -11.66 -14.88 3.52
C ALA A 37 -12.18 -15.94 2.51
N ARG A 38 -13.47 -15.90 2.15
CA ARG A 38 -14.08 -16.81 1.16
C ARG A 38 -13.46 -16.65 -0.22
N ARG A 39 -13.28 -15.41 -0.68
CA ARG A 39 -12.60 -15.12 -1.96
C ARG A 39 -11.18 -15.68 -2.00
N ASN A 40 -10.52 -15.78 -0.87
CA ASN A 40 -9.17 -16.35 -0.72
C ASN A 40 -9.17 -17.86 -0.37
N GLY A 41 -10.33 -18.54 -0.45
CA GLY A 41 -10.43 -19.98 -0.31
C GLY A 41 -10.54 -20.50 1.12
N TYR A 42 -10.66 -19.62 2.13
CA TYR A 42 -10.95 -20.08 3.49
C TYR A 42 -12.44 -20.32 3.67
N LEU A 43 -12.84 -21.58 3.92
CA LEU A 43 -14.24 -22.00 4.08
C LEU A 43 -14.63 -22.31 5.53
N GLY A 44 -13.70 -22.25 6.47
CA GLY A 44 -13.93 -22.52 7.89
C GLY A 44 -14.71 -21.41 8.61
N ALA A 45 -15.05 -21.62 9.88
CA ALA A 45 -15.67 -20.59 10.71
C ALA A 45 -14.69 -19.44 10.94
N MET A 46 -15.15 -18.20 10.79
CA MET A 46 -14.26 -17.01 10.86
C MET A 46 -13.54 -16.89 12.20
N ARG A 47 -14.17 -17.27 13.31
CA ARG A 47 -13.53 -17.30 14.63
C ARG A 47 -12.27 -18.19 14.69
N ASN A 48 -12.17 -19.17 13.80
CA ASN A 48 -11.09 -20.14 13.73
C ASN A 48 -10.10 -19.84 12.59
N LEU A 49 -10.17 -18.67 11.95
CA LEU A 49 -9.23 -18.29 10.89
C LEU A 49 -7.79 -18.29 11.46
N PRO A 50 -6.91 -19.22 11.00
CA PRO A 50 -5.57 -19.29 11.51
C PRO A 50 -4.75 -18.05 11.13
N ARG A 51 -3.85 -17.63 12.03
CA ARG A 51 -2.97 -16.47 11.80
C ARG A 51 -2.17 -16.57 10.50
N ASP A 52 -1.68 -17.76 10.17
CA ASP A 52 -0.89 -17.99 8.95
C ASP A 52 -1.73 -17.83 7.69
N GLN A 53 -3.00 -18.25 7.72
CA GLN A 53 -3.93 -18.01 6.62
C GLN A 53 -4.29 -16.53 6.51
N ALA A 54 -4.51 -15.84 7.62
CA ALA A 54 -4.71 -14.40 7.62
C ALA A 54 -3.49 -13.68 6.99
N ARG A 55 -2.26 -14.08 7.38
CA ARG A 55 -1.02 -13.57 6.79
C ARG A 55 -0.95 -13.80 5.28
N ALA A 56 -1.30 -14.99 4.81
CA ALA A 56 -1.33 -15.31 3.38
C ALA A 56 -2.36 -14.47 2.61
N ILE A 57 -3.53 -14.20 3.21
CA ILE A 57 -4.56 -13.33 2.64
C ILE A 57 -4.04 -11.89 2.54
N TYR A 58 -3.44 -11.34 3.60
CA TYR A 58 -2.84 -10.01 3.55
C TYR A 58 -1.76 -9.91 2.47
N LYS A 59 -0.86 -10.90 2.39
CA LYS A 59 0.17 -10.94 1.35
C LYS A 59 -0.43 -10.93 -0.05
N ARG A 60 -1.49 -11.70 -0.28
CA ARG A 60 -2.17 -11.76 -1.57
C ARG A 60 -2.85 -10.44 -1.92
N GLU A 61 -3.64 -9.87 -1.01
CA GLU A 61 -4.49 -8.71 -1.26
C GLU A 61 -3.70 -7.39 -1.33
N TYR A 62 -2.67 -7.23 -0.48
CA TYR A 62 -1.96 -5.95 -0.33
C TYR A 62 -0.58 -5.91 -0.99
N ILE A 63 -0.03 -7.04 -1.41
CA ILE A 63 1.30 -7.11 -2.00
C ILE A 63 1.25 -7.66 -3.42
N VAL A 64 0.73 -8.88 -3.61
CA VAL A 64 0.79 -9.60 -4.90
C VAL A 64 -0.27 -9.07 -5.88
N ALA A 65 -1.52 -8.91 -5.44
CA ALA A 65 -2.61 -8.45 -6.31
C ALA A 65 -2.34 -7.05 -6.89
N PRO A 66 -1.88 -6.04 -6.12
CA PRO A 66 -1.49 -4.75 -6.68
C PRO A 66 -0.12 -4.77 -7.40
N GLY A 67 0.68 -5.85 -7.30
CA GLY A 67 1.98 -6.01 -7.94
C GLY A 67 3.13 -5.32 -7.20
N PHE A 68 2.98 -4.99 -5.93
CA PHE A 68 4.00 -4.31 -5.14
C PHE A 68 5.20 -5.21 -4.83
N ASP A 69 5.04 -6.53 -4.89
CA ASP A 69 6.11 -7.52 -4.86
C ASP A 69 7.15 -7.30 -5.96
N LYS A 70 6.71 -6.89 -7.17
CA LYS A 70 7.60 -6.61 -8.31
C LYS A 70 8.47 -5.37 -8.05
N ILE A 71 7.93 -4.38 -7.35
CA ILE A 71 8.67 -3.18 -6.95
C ILE A 71 9.63 -3.51 -5.81
N ALA A 72 9.17 -4.27 -4.82
CA ALA A 72 10.00 -4.70 -3.69
C ALA A 72 11.20 -5.57 -4.12
N ALA A 73 11.06 -6.32 -5.22
CA ALA A 73 12.17 -7.07 -5.82
C ALA A 73 13.24 -6.18 -6.49
N ILE A 74 12.94 -4.89 -6.72
CA ILE A 74 13.90 -3.91 -7.27
C ILE A 74 14.48 -3.08 -6.13
N ASP A 75 13.62 -2.55 -5.26
CA ASP A 75 13.98 -1.77 -4.10
C ASP A 75 13.01 -2.05 -2.96
N ALA A 76 13.55 -2.57 -1.85
CA ALA A 76 12.76 -3.00 -0.71
C ALA A 76 12.09 -1.83 0.03
N GLN A 77 12.69 -0.63 0.02
CA GLN A 77 12.15 0.54 0.70
C GLN A 77 10.94 1.09 -0.06
N ILE A 78 11.06 1.24 -1.39
CA ILE A 78 9.93 1.66 -2.23
C ILE A 78 8.81 0.64 -2.17
N GLY A 79 9.13 -0.67 -2.22
CA GLY A 79 8.13 -1.72 -2.07
C GLY A 79 7.40 -1.68 -0.74
N ALA A 80 8.12 -1.48 0.37
CA ALA A 80 7.54 -1.34 1.71
C ALA A 80 6.62 -0.11 1.81
N GLU A 81 7.04 1.03 1.25
CA GLU A 81 6.25 2.25 1.21
C GLU A 81 4.92 2.07 0.46
N LEU A 82 4.96 1.39 -0.70
CA LEU A 82 3.74 1.10 -1.46
C LEU A 82 2.78 0.19 -0.69
N VAL A 83 3.30 -0.79 0.04
CA VAL A 83 2.48 -1.69 0.87
C VAL A 83 1.88 -0.94 2.05
N ASP A 84 2.67 -0.14 2.78
CA ASP A 84 2.17 0.65 3.92
C ASP A 84 1.12 1.66 3.47
N SER A 85 1.39 2.44 2.42
CA SER A 85 0.42 3.34 1.81
C SER A 85 -0.84 2.59 1.33
N GLY A 86 -0.68 1.38 0.77
CA GLY A 86 -1.80 0.53 0.32
C GLY A 86 -2.70 0.08 1.46
N VAL A 87 -2.11 -0.25 2.61
CA VAL A 87 -2.86 -0.62 3.83
C VAL A 87 -3.62 0.57 4.39
N ASN A 88 -2.99 1.75 4.43
CA ASN A 88 -3.55 2.93 5.09
C ASN A 88 -4.52 3.73 4.19
N CYS A 89 -4.27 3.78 2.88
CA CYS A 89 -5.01 4.62 1.92
C CYS A 89 -5.82 3.80 0.90
N GLY A 90 -5.73 2.46 0.97
CA GLY A 90 -6.32 1.55 -0.02
C GLY A 90 -5.34 1.21 -1.16
N THR A 91 -5.31 -0.05 -1.56
CA THR A 91 -4.34 -0.62 -2.53
C THR A 91 -4.41 0.00 -3.94
N GLY A 92 -5.49 0.68 -4.27
CA GLY A 92 -5.65 1.37 -5.56
C GLY A 92 -4.91 2.71 -5.66
N ARG A 93 -4.32 3.24 -4.58
CA ARG A 93 -3.70 4.56 -4.57
C ARG A 93 -2.20 4.58 -4.84
N PRO A 94 -1.38 3.69 -4.25
CA PRO A 94 0.08 3.79 -4.38
C PRO A 94 0.58 3.55 -5.81
N GLY A 95 -0.09 2.67 -6.58
CA GLY A 95 0.27 2.42 -7.99
C GLY A 95 0.24 3.67 -8.86
N PRO A 96 -0.88 4.40 -8.93
CA PRO A 96 -0.95 5.69 -9.60
C PRO A 96 0.05 6.73 -9.08
N TRP A 97 0.30 6.78 -7.77
CA TRP A 97 1.28 7.69 -7.20
C TRP A 97 2.69 7.41 -7.71
N LEU A 98 3.09 6.11 -7.72
CA LEU A 98 4.38 5.70 -8.27
C LEU A 98 4.49 6.06 -9.76
N GLN A 99 3.48 5.74 -10.57
CA GLN A 99 3.49 6.03 -12.02
C GLN A 99 3.59 7.53 -12.30
N ARG A 100 2.83 8.36 -11.58
CA ARG A 100 2.95 9.83 -11.66
C ARG A 100 4.35 10.32 -11.31
N THR A 101 4.91 9.82 -10.20
CA THR A 101 6.27 10.17 -9.76
C THR A 101 7.30 9.80 -10.84
N LEU A 102 7.22 8.61 -11.40
CA LEU A 102 8.12 8.16 -12.46
C LEU A 102 8.02 9.03 -13.71
N ASN A 103 6.81 9.40 -14.15
CA ASN A 103 6.61 10.30 -15.28
C ASN A 103 7.28 11.68 -15.08
N LEU A 104 7.27 12.19 -13.85
CA LEU A 104 7.95 13.45 -13.53
C LEU A 104 9.49 13.32 -13.48
N LEU A 105 10.00 12.08 -13.38
CA LEU A 105 11.44 11.79 -13.34
C LEU A 105 12.01 11.33 -14.69
N ASN A 106 11.19 11.19 -15.73
CA ASN A 106 11.59 10.64 -17.04
C ASN A 106 12.38 11.62 -17.94
N GLN A 107 12.66 12.85 -17.44
CA GLN A 107 13.42 13.85 -18.18
C GLN A 107 12.78 14.27 -19.52
N GLN A 108 11.48 14.55 -19.53
CA GLN A 108 10.72 14.89 -20.74
C GLN A 108 10.72 13.75 -21.77
N GLY A 109 10.56 12.52 -21.31
CA GLY A 109 10.53 11.33 -22.17
C GLY A 109 11.90 10.83 -22.63
N ARG A 110 13.02 11.50 -22.28
CA ARG A 110 14.36 11.08 -22.70
C ARG A 110 14.84 9.79 -22.02
N LEU A 111 14.37 9.51 -20.82
CA LEU A 111 14.78 8.31 -20.08
C LEU A 111 13.85 7.12 -20.41
N PHE A 112 12.56 7.38 -20.49
CA PHE A 112 11.51 6.46 -20.94
C PHE A 112 10.25 7.28 -21.27
N PRO A 113 9.33 6.74 -22.13
CA PRO A 113 8.07 7.39 -22.43
C PRO A 113 7.16 7.49 -21.19
N ASP A 114 6.24 8.45 -21.16
CA ASP A 114 5.23 8.55 -20.12
C ASP A 114 4.46 7.23 -19.94
N LEU A 115 4.33 6.82 -18.69
CA LEU A 115 3.48 5.70 -18.30
C LEU A 115 2.02 6.14 -18.30
N VAL A 116 1.13 5.24 -18.69
CA VAL A 116 -0.29 5.38 -18.41
C VAL A 116 -0.50 5.26 -16.90
N VAL A 117 -1.16 6.25 -16.29
CA VAL A 117 -1.42 6.26 -14.84
C VAL A 117 -2.70 5.46 -14.55
N ASP A 118 -2.60 4.14 -14.64
CA ASP A 118 -3.71 3.19 -14.48
C ASP A 118 -3.64 2.38 -13.17
N GLY A 119 -2.57 2.56 -12.40
CA GLY A 119 -2.30 1.83 -11.14
C GLY A 119 -1.79 0.41 -11.34
N LYS A 120 -1.66 -0.09 -12.56
CA LYS A 120 -1.17 -1.46 -12.81
C LYS A 120 0.35 -1.49 -12.80
N ILE A 121 0.93 -2.24 -11.88
CA ILE A 121 2.38 -2.46 -11.83
C ILE A 121 2.76 -3.54 -12.84
N GLY A 122 2.85 -3.11 -14.11
CA GLY A 122 3.22 -3.93 -15.25
C GLY A 122 4.71 -3.77 -15.63
N PRO A 123 5.14 -4.45 -16.74
CA PRO A 123 6.52 -4.39 -17.21
C PRO A 123 7.03 -2.97 -17.48
N ALA A 124 6.17 -2.07 -18.00
CA ALA A 124 6.54 -0.69 -18.28
C ALA A 124 6.88 0.09 -16.99
N THR A 125 6.04 -0.04 -15.92
CA THR A 125 6.30 0.60 -14.62
C THR A 125 7.58 0.06 -14.00
N VAL A 126 7.80 -1.25 -14.06
CA VAL A 126 9.02 -1.92 -13.57
C VAL A 126 10.26 -1.42 -14.32
N ALA A 127 10.21 -1.32 -15.64
CA ALA A 127 11.31 -0.81 -16.46
C ALA A 127 11.62 0.66 -16.15
N ALA A 128 10.59 1.50 -16.00
CA ALA A 128 10.74 2.91 -15.65
C ALA A 128 11.40 3.10 -14.29
N LEU A 129 10.99 2.33 -13.27
CA LEU A 129 11.63 2.36 -11.94
C LEU A 129 13.12 1.98 -12.04
N ARG A 130 13.44 0.90 -12.74
CA ARG A 130 14.85 0.48 -12.95
C ARG A 130 15.66 1.56 -13.66
N ALA A 131 15.09 2.23 -14.66
CA ALA A 131 15.77 3.31 -15.39
C ALA A 131 16.07 4.51 -14.47
N VAL A 132 15.13 4.92 -13.61
CA VAL A 132 15.36 6.01 -12.63
C VAL A 132 16.46 5.63 -11.64
N ILE A 133 16.41 4.41 -11.07
CA ILE A 133 17.41 3.94 -10.11
C ILE A 133 18.79 3.81 -10.78
N ALA A 134 18.87 3.25 -11.98
CA ALA A 134 20.12 3.14 -12.74
C ALA A 134 20.73 4.52 -13.03
N LYS A 135 19.91 5.54 -13.32
CA LYS A 135 20.36 6.90 -13.63
C LYS A 135 20.74 7.72 -12.41
N ARG A 136 20.04 7.53 -11.28
CA ARG A 136 20.08 8.41 -10.12
C ARG A 136 20.63 7.76 -8.85
N GLY A 137 20.80 6.44 -8.84
CA GLY A 137 21.28 5.68 -7.68
C GLY A 137 20.39 5.87 -6.44
N PRO A 138 21.00 5.92 -5.25
CA PRO A 138 20.27 6.09 -3.98
C PRO A 138 19.46 7.40 -3.90
N ASP A 139 19.89 8.46 -4.58
CA ASP A 139 19.14 9.71 -4.62
C ASP A 139 17.82 9.56 -5.39
N GLY A 140 17.80 8.71 -6.42
CA GLY A 140 16.57 8.35 -7.13
C GLY A 140 15.54 7.66 -6.21
N VAL A 141 16.00 6.71 -5.39
CA VAL A 141 15.15 6.02 -4.38
C VAL A 141 14.60 7.04 -3.39
N ARG A 142 15.48 7.90 -2.82
CA ARG A 142 15.08 8.92 -1.84
C ARG A 142 14.05 9.90 -2.40
N VAL A 143 14.24 10.36 -3.65
CA VAL A 143 13.27 11.27 -4.30
C VAL A 143 11.93 10.58 -4.55
N ILE A 144 11.92 9.32 -4.96
CA ILE A 144 10.68 8.54 -5.11
C ILE A 144 9.95 8.42 -3.76
N LEU A 145 10.64 8.02 -2.69
CA LEU A 145 10.06 7.90 -1.36
C LEU A 145 9.46 9.23 -0.87
N ARG A 146 10.19 10.34 -1.00
CA ARG A 146 9.67 11.68 -0.66
C ARG A 146 8.42 12.05 -1.46
N SER A 147 8.38 11.70 -2.74
CA SER A 147 7.22 11.96 -3.58
C SER A 147 6.00 11.12 -3.14
N LEU A 148 6.19 9.83 -2.84
CA LEU A 148 5.12 8.95 -2.35
C LEU A 148 4.56 9.45 -1.01
N ASN A 149 5.42 9.76 -0.06
CA ASN A 149 5.03 10.32 1.24
C ASN A 149 4.32 11.67 1.09
N GLY A 150 4.81 12.55 0.20
CA GLY A 150 4.12 13.81 -0.10
C GLY A 150 2.71 13.60 -0.67
N LEU A 151 2.52 12.64 -1.57
CA LEU A 151 1.21 12.28 -2.12
C LEU A 151 0.30 11.64 -1.06
N GLN A 152 0.85 10.92 -0.11
CA GLN A 152 0.12 10.38 1.05
C GLN A 152 -0.37 11.51 1.96
N VAL A 153 0.46 12.51 2.24
CA VAL A 153 0.06 13.72 2.99
C VAL A 153 -1.10 14.43 2.29
N VAL A 154 -0.98 14.68 0.98
CA VAL A 154 -2.04 15.32 0.19
C VAL A 154 -3.33 14.51 0.25
N HIS A 155 -3.23 13.18 0.22
CA HIS A 155 -4.41 12.32 0.38
C HIS A 155 -5.07 12.49 1.76
N TYR A 156 -4.28 12.48 2.85
CA TYR A 156 -4.82 12.68 4.20
C TYR A 156 -5.46 14.06 4.38
N ILE A 157 -4.86 15.11 3.83
CA ILE A 157 -5.47 16.44 3.80
C ILE A 157 -6.83 16.38 3.12
N GLY A 158 -6.90 15.85 1.89
CA GLY A 158 -8.14 15.81 1.13
C GLY A 158 -9.28 15.02 1.78
N ILE A 159 -8.99 13.88 2.43
CA ILE A 159 -10.03 13.11 3.14
C ILE A 159 -10.45 13.79 4.46
N THR A 160 -9.58 14.60 5.06
CA THR A 160 -9.89 15.36 6.28
C THR A 160 -10.75 16.57 5.94
N GLU A 161 -10.40 17.34 4.89
CA GLU A 161 -11.23 18.46 4.39
C GLU A 161 -12.61 17.99 3.94
N GLY A 162 -12.71 16.78 3.36
CA GLY A 162 -13.98 16.20 2.92
C GLY A 162 -14.86 15.65 4.05
N ARG A 163 -14.32 15.48 5.27
CA ARG A 163 -15.04 14.90 6.42
C ARG A 163 -14.44 15.37 7.73
N ALA A 164 -15.08 16.28 8.43
CA ALA A 164 -14.59 16.88 9.68
C ALA A 164 -14.22 15.87 10.78
N GLN A 165 -14.94 14.73 10.89
CA GLN A 165 -14.60 13.68 11.88
C GLN A 165 -13.20 13.08 11.68
N ASN A 166 -12.58 13.25 10.51
CA ASN A 166 -11.22 12.79 10.25
C ASN A 166 -10.15 13.67 10.91
N GLU A 167 -10.50 14.87 11.38
CA GLU A 167 -9.61 15.76 12.13
C GLU A 167 -9.07 15.08 13.41
N ASP A 168 -9.87 14.24 14.05
CA ASP A 168 -9.47 13.47 15.24
C ASP A 168 -8.30 12.50 14.96
N PHE A 169 -8.14 12.08 13.71
CA PHE A 169 -7.13 11.10 13.28
C PHE A 169 -5.95 11.72 12.53
N PHE A 170 -6.12 12.92 11.96
CA PHE A 170 -5.15 13.54 11.06
C PHE A 170 -3.75 13.68 11.67
N PHE A 171 -3.67 14.18 12.91
CA PHE A 171 -2.39 14.30 13.61
C PHE A 171 -1.67 12.95 13.74
N GLY A 172 -2.40 11.90 14.14
CA GLY A 172 -1.86 10.55 14.29
C GLY A 172 -1.43 9.94 12.95
N TRP A 173 -2.15 10.20 11.87
CA TRP A 173 -1.76 9.73 10.54
C TRP A 173 -0.42 10.34 10.11
N LEU A 174 -0.25 11.65 10.24
CA LEU A 174 1.00 12.31 9.85
C LEU A 174 2.18 11.87 10.74
N LEU A 175 1.96 11.79 12.03
CA LEU A 175 3.00 11.43 13.00
C LEU A 175 3.52 9.99 12.81
N ASN A 176 2.61 9.05 12.48
CA ASN A 176 2.93 7.61 12.55
C ASN A 176 2.98 6.91 11.18
N ARG A 177 2.61 7.59 10.07
CA ARG A 177 2.44 6.96 8.76
C ARG A 177 3.22 7.66 7.64
N VAL A 178 3.77 8.84 7.89
CA VAL A 178 4.50 9.60 6.90
C VAL A 178 5.94 9.73 7.37
N GLU A 179 6.86 9.04 6.70
CA GLU A 179 8.29 9.17 6.96
C GLU A 179 8.86 10.23 6.02
N MET A 180 9.05 11.45 6.54
CA MET A 180 9.79 12.51 5.84
C MET A 180 11.29 12.22 5.97
N ALA A 181 11.85 11.40 5.06
CA ALA A 181 13.28 11.06 5.02
C ALA A 181 14.16 12.23 4.50
#